data_3078dd8d5e7098a880b60d5d8063ce54
#
_entry.id   3078dd8d5e7098a880b60d5d8063ce54
#
_cell.length_a   1.000
_cell.length_b   1.000
_cell.length_c   1.000
_cell.angle_alpha   90.00
_cell.angle_beta   90.00
_cell.angle_gamma   90.00
#
_symmetry.space_group_name_H-M   'P 1'
#
loop_
_entity.id
_entity.type
_entity.pdbx_description
1 polymer ?
#
loop_
_entity_poly.entity_id
_entity_poly.type
_entity_poly.pdbx_seq_one_letter_code
_entity_poly.pdbx_strand_id
1 'polypeptide(L)'
;AELTIRFAEYLLENYGKNADVTWLLDYQEIHFIIQANPDGRKAAEGGVLWRKNGNSTHCGGSSRFYGADLNRNFAFAWGKLGGDKPCTETYRGSAAGSEPETKAI
;
A
#
# COMPACT_ATOMS: atom_id res chain seq x y z
N ALA A 1 -2.92 -0.78 -8.65
CA ALA A 1 -3.04 0.54 -9.29
C ALA A 1 -4.01 0.53 -10.46
N GLU A 2 -3.81 -0.30 -11.48
CA GLU A 2 -4.65 -0.30 -12.69
C GLU A 2 -6.13 -0.57 -12.41
N LEU A 3 -6.45 -1.57 -11.62
CA LEU A 3 -7.84 -1.88 -11.26
C LEU A 3 -8.52 -0.72 -10.52
N THR A 4 -7.80 -0.05 -9.65
CA THR A 4 -8.31 1.10 -8.89
C THR A 4 -8.60 2.29 -9.82
N ILE A 5 -7.73 2.56 -10.78
CA ILE A 5 -7.92 3.61 -11.78
C ILE A 5 -9.13 3.28 -12.67
N ARG A 6 -9.21 2.07 -13.21
CA ARG A 6 -10.35 1.63 -14.03
C ARG A 6 -11.68 1.69 -13.29
N PHE A 7 -11.67 1.40 -11.99
CA PHE A 7 -12.88 1.52 -11.17
C PHE A 7 -13.29 2.99 -11.01
N ALA A 8 -12.34 3.90 -10.78
CA ALA A 8 -12.63 5.33 -10.72
C ALA A 8 -13.18 5.85 -12.06
N GLU A 9 -12.57 5.46 -13.19
CA GLU A 9 -13.05 5.78 -14.54
C GLU A 9 -14.48 5.25 -14.75
N TYR A 10 -14.73 4.00 -14.40
CA TYR A 10 -16.06 3.40 -14.51
C TYR A 10 -17.12 4.20 -13.74
N LEU A 11 -16.83 4.64 -12.52
CA LEU A 11 -17.75 5.44 -11.74
C LEU A 11 -18.05 6.78 -12.40
N LEU A 12 -17.02 7.48 -12.90
CA LEU A 12 -17.18 8.76 -13.58
C LEU A 12 -17.95 8.64 -14.89
N GLU A 13 -17.64 7.64 -15.69
CA GLU A 13 -18.28 7.42 -17.00
C GLU A 13 -19.75 7.01 -16.88
N ASN A 14 -20.13 6.38 -15.77
CA ASN A 14 -21.50 5.89 -15.54
C ASN A 14 -22.33 6.79 -14.62
N TYR A 15 -21.79 7.88 -14.12
CA TYR A 15 -22.54 8.88 -13.40
C TYR A 15 -23.65 9.49 -14.28
N GLY A 16 -24.86 9.57 -13.76
CA GLY A 16 -26.05 10.02 -14.50
C GLY A 16 -26.60 9.02 -15.52
N LYS A 17 -25.94 7.88 -15.73
CA LYS A 17 -26.35 6.83 -16.68
C LYS A 17 -26.78 5.54 -15.97
N ASN A 18 -26.08 5.17 -14.92
CA ASN A 18 -26.36 4.02 -14.08
C ASN A 18 -26.92 4.50 -12.73
N ALA A 19 -28.10 4.02 -12.33
CA ALA A 19 -28.76 4.49 -11.12
C ALA A 19 -27.97 4.21 -9.85
N ASP A 20 -27.35 3.03 -9.74
CA ASP A 20 -26.57 2.64 -8.56
C ASP A 20 -25.29 3.47 -8.43
N VAL A 21 -24.61 3.71 -9.54
CA VAL A 21 -23.40 4.55 -9.59
C VAL A 21 -23.74 5.99 -9.24
N THR A 22 -24.83 6.51 -9.79
CA THR A 22 -25.29 7.87 -9.53
C THR A 22 -25.63 8.04 -8.04
N TRP A 23 -26.40 7.11 -7.49
CA TRP A 23 -26.75 7.12 -6.07
C TRP A 23 -25.48 7.04 -5.19
N LEU A 24 -24.54 6.16 -5.54
CA LEU A 24 -23.29 5.99 -4.80
C LEU A 24 -22.50 7.30 -4.74
N LEU A 25 -22.36 7.99 -5.88
CA LEU A 25 -21.57 9.22 -5.96
C LEU A 25 -22.29 10.45 -5.39
N ASP A 26 -23.63 10.45 -5.39
CA ASP A 26 -24.40 11.54 -4.79
C ASP A 26 -24.40 11.51 -3.26
N TYR A 27 -24.28 10.30 -2.66
CA TYR A 27 -24.45 10.13 -1.22
C TYR A 27 -23.20 9.60 -0.49
N GLN A 28 -22.12 9.26 -1.21
CA GLN A 28 -20.91 8.73 -0.61
C GLN A 28 -19.68 9.49 -1.11
N GLU A 29 -18.74 9.74 -0.21
CA GLU A 29 -17.41 10.20 -0.54
C GLU A 29 -16.49 8.99 -0.74
N ILE A 30 -15.83 8.89 -1.90
CA ILE A 30 -15.00 7.74 -2.25
C ILE A 30 -13.54 8.20 -2.39
N HIS A 31 -12.69 7.66 -1.55
CA HIS A 31 -11.25 7.93 -1.57
C HIS A 31 -10.50 6.80 -2.27
N PHE A 32 -9.61 7.16 -3.19
CA PHE A 32 -8.77 6.21 -3.91
C PHE A 32 -7.31 6.39 -3.52
N ILE A 33 -6.70 5.33 -2.98
CA ILE A 33 -5.26 5.24 -2.80
C ILE A 33 -4.72 4.36 -3.92
N ILE A 34 -4.29 4.99 -5.01
CA ILE A 34 -3.91 4.28 -6.24
C ILE A 34 -2.61 3.52 -6.04
N GLN A 35 -1.68 4.05 -5.27
CA GLN A 35 -0.36 3.49 -5.07
C GLN A 35 0.11 3.64 -3.62
N ALA A 36 -0.13 2.60 -2.83
CA ALA A 36 0.28 2.56 -1.42
C ALA A 36 1.78 2.25 -1.22
N ASN A 37 2.44 1.64 -2.20
CA ASN A 37 3.86 1.27 -2.14
C ASN A 37 4.56 1.61 -3.46
N PRO A 38 4.99 2.85 -3.67
CA PRO A 38 5.64 3.27 -4.91
C PRO A 38 7.00 2.58 -5.14
N ASP A 39 7.76 2.31 -4.09
CA ASP A 39 9.05 1.62 -4.17
C ASP A 39 8.87 0.17 -4.64
N GLY A 40 7.92 -0.54 -4.04
CA GLY A 40 7.58 -1.90 -4.46
C GLY A 40 7.07 -1.95 -5.90
N ARG A 41 6.31 -0.94 -6.33
CA ARG A 41 5.87 -0.82 -7.71
C ARG A 41 7.05 -0.65 -8.68
N LYS A 42 7.97 0.25 -8.37
CA LYS A 42 9.17 0.49 -9.18
C LYS A 42 10.03 -0.78 -9.30
N ALA A 43 10.20 -1.52 -8.19
CA ALA A 43 10.90 -2.79 -8.21
C ALA A 43 10.18 -3.84 -9.07
N ALA A 44 8.86 -3.90 -8.99
CA ALA A 44 8.03 -4.83 -9.79
C ALA A 44 8.08 -4.53 -11.28
N GLU A 45 8.13 -3.27 -11.69
CA GLU A 45 8.35 -2.86 -13.08
C GLU A 45 9.72 -3.32 -13.63
N GLY A 46 10.71 -3.44 -12.74
CA GLY A 46 12.01 -4.06 -13.03
C GLY A 46 12.00 -5.60 -13.00
N GLY A 47 10.84 -6.24 -12.87
CA GLY A 47 10.70 -7.71 -12.87
C GLY A 47 10.95 -8.38 -11.52
N VAL A 48 11.05 -7.62 -10.44
CA VAL A 48 11.27 -8.16 -9.08
C VAL A 48 9.96 -8.23 -8.32
N LEU A 49 9.63 -9.40 -7.77
CA LEU A 49 8.51 -9.52 -6.83
C LEU A 49 8.88 -8.90 -5.48
N TRP A 50 8.48 -7.65 -5.29
CA TRP A 50 8.80 -6.86 -4.11
C TRP A 50 7.55 -6.34 -3.42
N ARG A 51 7.34 -6.74 -2.16
CA ARG A 51 6.15 -6.36 -1.38
C ARG A 51 6.42 -5.29 -0.32
N LYS A 52 7.69 -5.09 0.06
CA LYS A 52 8.11 -4.17 1.11
C LYS A 52 8.35 -2.77 0.53
N ASN A 53 8.50 -1.76 1.38
CA ASN A 53 8.94 -0.45 0.93
C ASN A 53 10.45 -0.41 0.67
N GLY A 54 10.95 0.76 0.26
CA GLY A 54 12.38 0.98 -0.03
C GLY A 54 13.23 1.36 1.18
N ASN A 55 12.71 1.32 2.39
CA ASN A 55 13.43 1.76 3.59
C ASN A 55 14.59 0.83 3.96
N SER A 56 15.81 1.27 3.70
CA SER A 56 17.04 0.53 4.01
C SER A 56 17.64 0.82 5.38
N THR A 57 17.00 1.68 6.19
CA THR A 57 17.54 2.18 7.47
C THR A 57 17.91 1.06 8.44
N HIS A 58 17.09 0.01 8.49
CA HIS A 58 17.26 -1.09 9.44
C HIS A 58 18.00 -2.30 8.88
N CYS A 59 18.25 -2.32 7.58
CA CYS A 59 18.79 -3.50 6.90
C CYS A 59 19.56 -3.14 5.63
N GLY A 60 20.56 -2.37 5.64
CA GLY A 60 21.39 -1.99 4.49
C GLY A 60 20.81 -2.33 3.10
N GLY A 61 20.84 -1.44 2.17
CA GLY A 61 20.16 -1.58 0.87
C GLY A 61 20.68 -2.70 -0.05
N SER A 62 21.74 -3.38 0.33
CA SER A 62 22.27 -4.57 -0.38
C SER A 62 21.62 -5.88 0.03
N SER A 63 20.86 -5.90 1.13
CA SER A 63 20.13 -7.09 1.54
C SER A 63 18.92 -7.33 0.66
N ARG A 64 18.71 -8.58 0.25
CA ARG A 64 17.51 -9.02 -0.48
C ARG A 64 16.20 -8.74 0.27
N PHE A 65 16.26 -8.51 1.58
CA PHE A 65 15.09 -8.36 2.45
C PHE A 65 15.05 -7.01 3.17
N TYR A 66 15.68 -5.96 2.62
CA TYR A 66 15.54 -4.62 3.19
C TYR A 66 14.08 -4.10 3.13
N GLY A 67 13.79 -3.03 3.86
CA GLY A 67 12.48 -2.42 3.93
C GLY A 67 11.54 -3.05 4.96
N ALA A 68 10.40 -2.42 5.19
CA ALA A 68 9.32 -2.90 6.04
C ALA A 68 8.15 -3.46 5.20
N ASP A 69 7.50 -4.49 5.71
CA ASP A 69 6.23 -4.97 5.18
C ASP A 69 5.13 -4.01 5.61
N LEU A 70 4.68 -3.15 4.71
CA LEU A 70 3.68 -2.12 4.99
C LEU A 70 2.39 -2.69 5.56
N ASN A 71 1.97 -3.88 5.09
CA ASN A 71 0.79 -4.58 5.61
C ASN A 71 0.98 -5.17 7.02
N ARG A 72 2.13 -4.96 7.64
CA ARG A 72 2.44 -5.27 9.05
C ARG A 72 2.74 -4.03 9.86
N ASN A 73 2.78 -2.86 9.23
CA ASN A 73 3.19 -1.62 9.88
C ASN A 73 2.03 -0.78 10.43
N PHE A 74 0.79 -1.06 10.04
CA PHE A 74 -0.39 -0.38 10.58
C PHE A 74 -0.57 -0.62 12.08
N ALA A 75 -1.16 0.36 12.78
CA ALA A 75 -1.33 0.33 14.24
C ALA A 75 -2.24 -0.82 14.72
N PHE A 76 -3.26 -1.17 13.94
CA PHE A 76 -4.18 -2.25 14.30
C PHE A 76 -3.44 -3.58 14.43
N ALA A 77 -3.53 -4.17 15.62
CA ALA A 77 -2.88 -5.44 15.98
C ALA A 77 -1.36 -5.49 15.70
N TRP A 78 -0.69 -4.34 15.69
CA TRP A 78 0.76 -4.29 15.50
C TRP A 78 1.48 -5.16 16.53
N GLY A 79 2.47 -5.90 16.09
CA GLY A 79 3.20 -6.84 16.95
C GLY A 79 2.55 -8.22 17.08
N LYS A 80 1.31 -8.40 16.64
CA LYS A 80 0.63 -9.71 16.64
C LYS A 80 1.08 -10.57 15.45
N LEU A 81 1.33 -9.93 14.31
CA LEU A 81 1.74 -10.58 13.06
C LEU A 81 2.99 -9.90 12.50
N GLY A 82 3.79 -10.65 11.76
CA GLY A 82 5.04 -10.17 11.18
C GLY A 82 6.24 -10.32 12.10
N GLY A 83 7.43 -10.20 11.53
CA GLY A 83 8.70 -10.30 12.24
C GLY A 83 9.12 -8.98 12.89
N ASP A 84 9.79 -9.06 14.01
CA ASP A 84 10.45 -7.95 14.70
C ASP A 84 11.91 -7.75 14.25
N LYS A 85 12.47 -8.74 13.53
CA LYS A 85 13.85 -8.70 13.06
C LYS A 85 13.93 -8.01 11.69
N PRO A 86 14.75 -6.94 11.57
CA PRO A 86 15.10 -6.39 10.28
C PRO A 86 15.70 -7.45 9.34
N CYS A 87 15.72 -7.18 8.06
CA CYS A 87 16.20 -8.12 7.03
C CYS A 87 15.39 -9.41 6.89
N THR A 88 14.18 -9.46 7.40
CA THR A 88 13.24 -10.55 7.16
C THR A 88 12.09 -10.12 6.23
N GLU A 89 11.47 -11.06 5.54
CA GLU A 89 10.43 -10.80 4.54
C GLU A 89 9.22 -10.07 5.14
N THR A 90 8.86 -10.37 6.38
CA THR A 90 7.68 -9.85 7.06
C THR A 90 8.02 -8.83 8.16
N TYR A 91 9.17 -8.17 8.07
CA TYR A 91 9.57 -7.15 9.06
C TYR A 91 8.51 -6.05 9.16
N ARG A 92 7.98 -5.86 10.36
CA ARG A 92 6.85 -4.97 10.63
C ARG A 92 7.21 -3.48 10.82
N GLY A 93 8.49 -3.13 10.65
CA GLY A 93 8.98 -1.79 10.99
C GLY A 93 9.38 -1.65 12.46
N SER A 94 9.97 -0.51 12.82
CA SER A 94 10.48 -0.22 14.16
C SER A 94 9.39 0.10 15.18
N ALA A 95 8.25 0.61 14.71
CA ALA A 95 7.06 0.94 15.51
C ALA A 95 5.81 0.87 14.63
N ALA A 96 4.65 0.86 15.25
CA ALA A 96 3.37 1.01 14.55
C ALA A 96 3.35 2.33 13.78
N GLY A 97 3.05 2.28 12.49
CA GLY A 97 3.06 3.46 11.63
C GLY A 97 4.43 4.12 11.50
N SER A 98 5.53 3.36 11.61
CA SER A 98 6.88 3.94 11.44
C SER A 98 7.15 4.40 10.02
N GLU A 99 6.54 3.75 9.04
CA GLU A 99 6.80 4.00 7.63
C GLU A 99 5.96 5.18 7.09
N PRO A 100 6.54 6.02 6.21
CA PRO A 100 5.84 7.19 5.67
C PRO A 100 4.58 6.82 4.89
N GLU A 101 4.58 5.69 4.20
CA GLU A 101 3.43 5.21 3.43
C GLU A 101 2.24 4.88 4.33
N THR A 102 2.48 4.23 5.47
CA THR A 102 1.40 3.91 6.43
C THR A 102 0.92 5.12 7.21
N LYS A 103 1.73 6.18 7.29
CA LYS A 103 1.30 7.47 7.87
C LYS A 103 0.45 8.28 6.91
N ALA A 104 0.66 8.10 5.60
CA ALA A 104 -0.05 8.83 4.57
C ALA A 104 -1.46 8.26 4.30
N ILE A 105 -1.72 7.03 4.69
CA ILE A 105 -2.99 6.32 4.57
C ILE A 105 -3.84 6.53 5.84
#